data_fd90d863bfc713cef72490f0f29fc03e
#
_entry.id   fd90d863bfc713cef72490f0f29fc03e
#
_cell.length_a   1.000
_cell.length_b   1.000
_cell.length_c   1.000
_cell.angle_alpha   90.00
_cell.angle_beta   90.00
_cell.angle_gamma   90.00
#
_symmetry.space_group_name_H-M   'P 1'
#
loop_
_entity.id
_entity.type
_entity.pdbx_description
1 polymer ?
#
loop_
_entity_poly.entity_id
_entity_poly.type
_entity_poly.pdbx_seq_one_letter_code
_entity_poly.pdbx_strand_id
1 'polypeptide(L)'
;MTKNIKIITTSDSGGLIDQIMEVNREFIKIGYKSSIIKINKFKDRKIRNIKYGDNVIFQMSAYGYQNKGMPLWVINEIKKLKDKTSSLGIFFHELFINANIWDPRFLIRIVQKYINIKLLNYCDYWITSNSHYARWLKNNSSVSKNYICPVHSNINHKMLKIKKNKHIAVIFGTEGSRIVIYKKYFNELKNWVLKNKIILFDIGPELKNFDLHSLCKNQFNIKIMGKLSTKKIRNLFSKASFGIFITPDMLIDKSGVMAAYSFYKICPINLFELQDGNKKIKNKRFLKFFPDLKDKNLNIKNTIKINHKLSKKNSFNQLIKTYSKNFI
;
A
#
# COMPACT_ATOMS: atom_id res chain seq x y z
N MET A 1 1.70 4.37 34.39
CA MET A 1 0.67 3.38 33.96
C MET A 1 0.93 2.94 32.53
N THR A 2 0.86 1.64 32.24
CA THR A 2 1.05 1.11 30.88
C THR A 2 -0.20 1.39 30.05
N LYS A 3 -0.07 2.17 28.99
CA LYS A 3 -1.20 2.53 28.12
C LYS A 3 -1.68 1.31 27.33
N ASN A 4 -3.00 1.11 27.30
CA ASN A 4 -3.64 0.06 26.52
C ASN A 4 -3.96 0.55 25.11
N ILE A 5 -3.60 -0.22 24.09
CA ILE A 5 -3.89 0.09 22.70
C ILE A 5 -4.74 -1.00 22.07
N LYS A 6 -5.80 -0.62 21.39
CA LYS A 6 -6.68 -1.51 20.64
C LYS A 6 -6.65 -1.13 19.16
N ILE A 7 -6.21 -2.04 18.32
CA ILE A 7 -6.21 -1.85 16.86
C ILE A 7 -7.39 -2.62 16.28
N ILE A 8 -8.36 -1.90 15.72
CA ILE A 8 -9.58 -2.49 15.15
C ILE A 8 -9.43 -2.62 13.65
N THR A 9 -9.63 -3.82 13.12
CA THR A 9 -9.50 -4.14 11.70
C THR A 9 -10.48 -5.21 11.26
N THR A 10 -10.66 -5.37 9.95
CA THR A 10 -11.55 -6.38 9.37
C THR A 10 -10.82 -7.48 8.64
N SER A 11 -9.56 -7.30 8.31
CA SER A 11 -8.89 -8.18 7.36
C SER A 11 -8.40 -9.46 8.03
N ASP A 12 -8.62 -10.57 7.36
CA ASP A 12 -8.07 -11.88 7.73
C ASP A 12 -6.82 -12.25 6.91
N SER A 13 -6.60 -11.56 5.79
CA SER A 13 -5.47 -11.82 4.89
C SER A 13 -5.06 -10.60 4.08
N GLY A 14 -3.83 -10.61 3.54
CA GLY A 14 -3.30 -9.58 2.65
C GLY A 14 -2.44 -8.53 3.34
N GLY A 15 -1.93 -7.59 2.57
CA GLY A 15 -0.92 -6.63 3.02
C GLY A 15 -1.37 -5.70 4.16
N LEU A 16 -2.68 -5.47 4.32
CA LEU A 16 -3.20 -4.66 5.40
C LEU A 16 -3.04 -5.35 6.76
N ILE A 17 -3.41 -6.62 6.86
CA ILE A 17 -3.27 -7.35 8.14
C ILE A 17 -1.81 -7.54 8.50
N ASP A 18 -0.93 -7.80 7.52
CA ASP A 18 0.50 -7.93 7.76
C ASP A 18 1.07 -6.64 8.38
N GLN A 19 0.67 -5.47 7.83
CA GLN A 19 1.04 -4.16 8.36
C GLN A 19 0.54 -3.95 9.78
N ILE A 20 -0.71 -4.31 10.06
CA ILE A 20 -1.33 -4.14 11.39
C ILE A 20 -0.66 -5.05 12.42
N MET A 21 -0.33 -6.28 12.06
CA MET A 21 0.40 -7.21 12.93
C MET A 21 1.80 -6.70 13.26
N GLU A 22 2.46 -6.05 12.32
CA GLU A 22 3.77 -5.43 12.53
C GLU A 22 3.65 -4.22 13.48
N VAL A 23 2.65 -3.36 13.27
CA VAL A 23 2.34 -2.23 14.18
C VAL A 23 2.06 -2.73 15.60
N ASN A 24 1.22 -3.75 15.76
CA ASN A 24 0.91 -4.32 17.06
C ASN A 24 2.15 -4.89 17.77
N ARG A 25 2.99 -5.62 17.04
CA ARG A 25 4.25 -6.17 17.55
C ARG A 25 5.20 -5.07 18.05
N GLU A 26 5.31 -3.97 17.29
CA GLU A 26 6.18 -2.87 17.68
C GLU A 26 5.66 -2.12 18.91
N PHE A 27 4.34 -1.93 19.05
CA PHE A 27 3.76 -1.36 20.27
C PHE A 27 4.08 -2.21 21.49
N ILE A 28 3.96 -3.54 21.41
CA ILE A 28 4.33 -4.45 22.49
C ILE A 28 5.81 -4.31 22.84
N LYS A 29 6.68 -4.26 21.83
CA LYS A 29 8.14 -4.16 21.99
C LYS A 29 8.58 -2.86 22.69
N ILE A 30 7.86 -1.75 22.45
CA ILE A 30 8.12 -0.45 23.09
C ILE A 30 7.36 -0.24 24.40
N GLY A 31 6.76 -1.31 24.93
CA GLY A 31 6.20 -1.35 26.29
C GLY A 31 4.71 -1.04 26.41
N TYR A 32 3.93 -0.92 25.32
CA TYR A 32 2.48 -0.80 25.38
C TYR A 32 1.79 -2.16 25.52
N LYS A 33 0.64 -2.18 26.19
CA LYS A 33 -0.30 -3.31 26.13
C LYS A 33 -1.13 -3.18 24.85
N SER A 34 -0.72 -3.83 23.77
CA SER A 34 -1.41 -3.71 22.47
C SER A 34 -2.09 -5.01 22.07
N SER A 35 -3.28 -4.90 21.47
CA SER A 35 -4.02 -6.04 20.93
C SER A 35 -4.82 -5.67 19.69
N ILE A 36 -5.05 -6.66 18.82
CA ILE A 36 -5.82 -6.51 17.59
C ILE A 36 -7.23 -7.07 17.83
N ILE A 37 -8.24 -6.27 17.48
CA ILE A 37 -9.64 -6.67 17.47
C ILE A 37 -10.05 -6.84 16.01
N LYS A 38 -10.30 -8.09 15.59
CA LYS A 38 -10.78 -8.39 14.26
C LYS A 38 -12.31 -8.40 14.25
N ILE A 39 -12.89 -7.70 13.28
CA ILE A 39 -14.33 -7.67 13.04
C ILE A 39 -14.65 -8.51 11.83
N ASN A 40 -15.50 -9.52 12.01
CA ASN A 40 -15.97 -10.33 10.90
C ASN A 40 -17.11 -9.60 10.18
N LYS A 41 -16.90 -9.21 8.93
CA LYS A 41 -17.85 -8.48 8.09
C LYS A 41 -19.22 -9.16 7.90
N PHE A 42 -19.29 -10.47 8.16
CA PHE A 42 -20.52 -11.25 7.99
C PHE A 42 -21.30 -11.44 9.28
N LYS A 43 -20.62 -11.46 10.44
CA LYS A 43 -21.21 -11.84 11.74
C LYS A 43 -21.24 -10.71 12.75
N ASP A 44 -20.20 -9.89 12.78
CA ASP A 44 -20.02 -8.89 13.83
C ASP A 44 -20.29 -7.48 13.31
N ARG A 45 -21.37 -6.88 13.77
CA ARG A 45 -21.66 -5.46 13.56
C ARG A 45 -21.47 -4.64 14.84
N LYS A 46 -20.73 -5.18 15.82
CA LYS A 46 -20.45 -4.55 17.10
C LYS A 46 -18.98 -4.65 17.42
N ILE A 47 -18.42 -3.57 17.91
CA ILE A 47 -17.06 -3.53 18.41
C ILE A 47 -17.10 -3.87 19.90
N ARG A 48 -16.46 -4.97 20.28
CA ARG A 48 -16.43 -5.47 21.65
C ARG A 48 -15.01 -5.36 22.23
N ASN A 49 -14.87 -5.61 23.54
CA ASN A 49 -13.58 -5.68 24.24
C ASN A 49 -12.79 -4.35 24.27
N ILE A 50 -13.50 -3.22 24.23
CA ILE A 50 -12.95 -1.89 24.47
C ILE A 50 -13.35 -1.47 25.88
N LYS A 51 -12.36 -1.13 26.69
CA LYS A 51 -12.53 -0.63 28.05
C LYS A 51 -12.49 0.90 28.07
N TYR A 52 -13.04 1.48 29.13
CA TYR A 52 -12.90 2.91 29.37
C TYR A 52 -11.42 3.28 29.53
N GLY A 53 -11.00 4.32 28.85
CA GLY A 53 -9.61 4.78 28.86
C GLY A 53 -8.65 4.10 27.87
N ASP A 54 -9.09 3.11 27.08
CA ASP A 54 -8.25 2.54 26.02
C ASP A 54 -7.93 3.58 24.93
N ASN A 55 -6.73 3.49 24.35
CA ASN A 55 -6.39 4.19 23.12
C ASN A 55 -6.77 3.30 21.93
N VAL A 56 -7.55 3.82 20.99
CA VAL A 56 -8.08 3.05 19.87
C VAL A 56 -7.55 3.56 18.54
N ILE A 57 -7.12 2.64 17.69
CA ILE A 57 -6.77 2.87 16.29
C ILE A 57 -7.74 2.09 15.42
N PHE A 58 -8.62 2.78 14.73
CA PHE A 58 -9.59 2.18 13.83
C PHE A 58 -9.06 2.20 12.39
N GLN A 59 -9.00 1.03 11.75
CA GLN A 59 -8.51 0.88 10.37
C GLN A 59 -9.69 0.94 9.39
N MET A 60 -9.96 2.09 8.80
CA MET A 60 -11.10 2.26 7.90
C MET A 60 -10.82 1.76 6.48
N SER A 61 -11.57 0.74 6.07
CA SER A 61 -11.68 0.23 4.71
C SER A 61 -13.11 -0.23 4.46
N ALA A 62 -13.88 0.49 3.66
CA ALA A 62 -15.33 0.28 3.53
C ALA A 62 -15.71 -1.14 3.11
N TYR A 63 -15.00 -1.69 2.11
CA TYR A 63 -15.22 -3.07 1.63
C TYR A 63 -14.73 -4.14 2.61
N GLY A 64 -13.84 -3.80 3.51
CA GLY A 64 -13.42 -4.69 4.58
C GLY A 64 -14.54 -4.93 5.60
N TYR A 65 -15.40 -3.93 5.86
CA TYR A 65 -16.50 -4.01 6.84
C TYR A 65 -17.81 -4.50 6.24
N GLN A 66 -18.02 -4.34 4.94
CA GLN A 66 -19.22 -4.80 4.26
C GLN A 66 -18.96 -5.06 2.77
N ASN A 67 -19.48 -6.17 2.22
CA ASN A 67 -19.25 -6.57 0.83
C ASN A 67 -19.67 -5.51 -0.20
N LYS A 68 -20.80 -4.82 0.05
CA LYS A 68 -21.26 -3.73 -0.82
C LYS A 68 -20.53 -2.40 -0.58
N GLY A 69 -19.56 -2.34 0.36
CA GLY A 69 -18.76 -1.16 0.64
C GLY A 69 -19.52 0.00 1.29
N MET A 70 -20.66 -0.25 1.96
CA MET A 70 -21.49 0.76 2.61
C MET A 70 -21.76 0.43 4.09
N PRO A 71 -20.74 0.32 4.94
CA PRO A 71 -20.88 -0.11 6.33
C PRO A 71 -21.41 1.04 7.23
N LEU A 72 -22.67 1.46 7.05
CA LEU A 72 -23.30 2.54 7.83
C LEU A 72 -23.28 2.28 9.36
N TRP A 73 -23.37 1.02 9.76
CA TRP A 73 -23.32 0.61 11.17
C TRP A 73 -22.02 1.05 11.88
N VAL A 74 -20.92 1.22 11.15
CA VAL A 74 -19.63 1.67 11.68
C VAL A 74 -19.75 3.05 12.32
N ILE A 75 -20.59 3.93 11.80
CA ILE A 75 -20.78 5.28 12.32
C ILE A 75 -21.23 5.22 13.80
N ASN A 76 -22.24 4.41 14.08
CA ASN A 76 -22.78 4.28 15.46
C ASN A 76 -21.75 3.62 16.40
N GLU A 77 -21.01 2.64 15.92
CA GLU A 77 -19.97 2.00 16.74
C GLU A 77 -18.81 2.96 17.04
N ILE A 78 -18.36 3.74 16.08
CA ILE A 78 -17.30 4.75 16.28
C ILE A 78 -17.78 5.86 17.22
N LYS A 79 -19.04 6.31 17.10
CA LYS A 79 -19.63 7.26 18.07
C LYS A 79 -19.56 6.73 19.49
N LYS A 80 -19.99 5.48 19.73
CA LYS A 80 -19.91 4.83 21.06
C LYS A 80 -18.47 4.69 21.57
N LEU A 81 -17.52 4.46 20.67
CA LEU A 81 -16.11 4.37 21.05
C LEU A 81 -15.55 5.72 21.50
N LYS A 82 -15.96 6.81 20.85
CA LYS A 82 -15.52 8.16 21.22
C LYS A 82 -15.79 8.47 22.69
N ASP A 83 -16.94 8.06 23.21
CA ASP A 83 -17.34 8.32 24.58
C ASP A 83 -16.59 7.45 25.61
N LYS A 84 -15.93 6.39 25.18
CA LYS A 84 -15.26 5.41 26.07
C LYS A 84 -13.73 5.49 26.03
N THR A 85 -13.16 6.06 24.98
CA THR A 85 -11.72 5.97 24.71
C THR A 85 -11.00 7.24 25.13
N SER A 86 -9.77 7.10 25.63
CA SER A 86 -8.89 8.25 25.88
C SER A 86 -8.44 8.92 24.58
N SER A 87 -8.23 8.12 23.53
CA SER A 87 -7.86 8.63 22.22
C SER A 87 -8.40 7.71 21.13
N LEU A 88 -9.07 8.30 20.14
CA LEU A 88 -9.62 7.60 18.98
C LEU A 88 -8.99 8.11 17.68
N GLY A 89 -8.08 7.33 17.12
CA GLY A 89 -7.49 7.60 15.81
C GLY A 89 -8.13 6.79 14.72
N ILE A 90 -8.29 7.38 13.53
CA ILE A 90 -8.78 6.67 12.35
C ILE A 90 -7.74 6.69 11.24
N PHE A 91 -7.34 5.50 10.77
CA PHE A 91 -6.52 5.37 9.57
C PHE A 91 -7.43 5.10 8.36
N PHE A 92 -7.52 6.07 7.47
CA PHE A 92 -8.28 5.94 6.22
C PHE A 92 -7.41 5.29 5.14
N HIS A 93 -7.61 3.99 4.90
CA HIS A 93 -6.92 3.24 3.84
C HIS A 93 -7.51 3.55 2.47
N GLU A 94 -8.82 3.67 2.40
CA GLU A 94 -9.59 4.02 1.22
C GLU A 94 -10.70 4.98 1.62
N LEU A 95 -11.02 5.93 0.73
CA LEU A 95 -12.09 6.87 1.02
C LEU A 95 -13.38 6.42 0.34
N PHE A 96 -13.39 6.46 -0.97
CA PHE A 96 -14.56 6.13 -1.78
C PHE A 96 -14.13 5.69 -3.17
N ILE A 97 -14.99 4.93 -3.84
CA ILE A 97 -14.76 4.51 -5.22
C ILE A 97 -14.80 5.71 -6.18
N ASN A 98 -14.03 5.62 -7.25
CA ASN A 98 -14.11 6.58 -8.34
C ASN A 98 -15.25 6.16 -9.29
N ALA A 99 -16.42 6.77 -9.13
CA ALA A 99 -17.60 6.56 -9.93
C ALA A 99 -18.19 7.92 -10.31
N ASN A 100 -18.50 8.13 -11.56
CA ASN A 100 -19.22 9.33 -12.03
C ASN A 100 -20.75 9.13 -11.92
N ILE A 101 -21.52 10.15 -12.24
CA ILE A 101 -22.98 10.14 -12.11
C ILE A 101 -23.67 9.05 -12.97
N TRP A 102 -23.05 8.64 -14.06
CA TRP A 102 -23.54 7.60 -14.96
C TRP A 102 -23.11 6.19 -14.57
N ASP A 103 -22.26 6.05 -13.57
CA ASP A 103 -21.81 4.75 -13.07
C ASP A 103 -22.85 4.21 -12.06
N PRO A 104 -23.35 2.98 -12.22
CA PRO A 104 -24.28 2.35 -11.26
C PRO A 104 -23.77 2.36 -9.81
N ARG A 105 -22.44 2.46 -9.63
CA ARG A 105 -21.79 2.54 -8.32
C ARG A 105 -21.76 3.95 -7.72
N PHE A 106 -22.34 4.95 -8.38
CA PHE A 106 -22.32 6.34 -7.91
C PHE A 106 -22.96 6.49 -6.52
N LEU A 107 -24.05 5.78 -6.24
CA LEU A 107 -24.69 5.77 -4.92
C LEU A 107 -23.74 5.24 -3.83
N ILE A 108 -22.96 4.21 -4.13
CA ILE A 108 -21.95 3.69 -3.20
C ILE A 108 -20.93 4.78 -2.86
N ARG A 109 -20.47 5.54 -3.85
CA ARG A 109 -19.56 6.67 -3.65
C ARG A 109 -20.14 7.72 -2.70
N ILE A 110 -21.42 8.08 -2.85
CA ILE A 110 -22.09 9.05 -1.97
C ILE A 110 -22.14 8.53 -0.54
N VAL A 111 -22.57 7.29 -0.34
CA VAL A 111 -22.66 6.68 0.98
C VAL A 111 -21.28 6.57 1.64
N GLN A 112 -20.25 6.17 0.89
CA GLN A 112 -18.88 6.12 1.40
C GLN A 112 -18.36 7.51 1.82
N LYS A 113 -18.64 8.57 1.05
CA LYS A 113 -18.32 9.96 1.43
C LYS A 113 -19.01 10.34 2.74
N TYR A 114 -20.31 10.08 2.83
CA TYR A 114 -21.10 10.34 4.03
C TYR A 114 -20.53 9.64 5.26
N ILE A 115 -20.21 8.34 5.16
CA ILE A 115 -19.59 7.57 6.24
C ILE A 115 -18.27 8.24 6.67
N ASN A 116 -17.39 8.56 5.73
CA ASN A 116 -16.09 9.14 6.05
C ASN A 116 -16.22 10.51 6.75
N ILE A 117 -17.16 11.37 6.31
CA ILE A 117 -17.44 12.66 6.97
C ILE A 117 -17.93 12.43 8.40
N LYS A 118 -18.86 11.49 8.62
CA LYS A 118 -19.34 11.17 9.98
C LYS A 118 -18.22 10.63 10.87
N LEU A 119 -17.35 9.79 10.35
CA LEU A 119 -16.21 9.26 11.10
C LEU A 119 -15.20 10.37 11.48
N LEU A 120 -14.98 11.35 10.61
CA LEU A 120 -14.12 12.51 10.89
C LEU A 120 -14.65 13.34 12.08
N ASN A 121 -15.96 13.40 12.29
CA ASN A 121 -16.55 14.15 13.41
C ASN A 121 -16.32 13.49 14.78
N TYR A 122 -15.95 12.20 14.81
CA TYR A 122 -15.75 11.46 16.06
C TYR A 122 -14.29 11.15 16.37
N CYS A 123 -13.35 11.33 15.43
CA CYS A 123 -11.95 11.02 15.72
C CYS A 123 -11.18 12.19 16.35
N ASP A 124 -10.21 11.88 17.19
CA ASP A 124 -9.27 12.85 17.76
C ASP A 124 -8.14 13.20 16.82
N TYR A 125 -7.81 12.24 15.96
CA TYR A 125 -6.84 12.41 14.88
C TYR A 125 -7.12 11.44 13.75
N TRP A 126 -6.64 11.78 12.55
CA TRP A 126 -6.73 10.87 11.44
C TRP A 126 -5.39 10.73 10.69
N ILE A 127 -5.23 9.57 10.08
CA ILE A 127 -4.08 9.22 9.27
C ILE A 127 -4.55 8.72 7.92
N THR A 128 -3.79 9.01 6.87
CA THR A 128 -3.97 8.39 5.55
C THR A 128 -2.62 8.17 4.88
N SER A 129 -2.59 7.34 3.84
CA SER A 129 -1.34 6.94 3.18
C SER A 129 -0.85 7.94 2.12
N ASN A 130 -1.69 8.80 1.59
CA ASN A 130 -1.31 9.67 0.46
C ASN A 130 -1.91 11.07 0.53
N SER A 131 -1.28 12.00 -0.20
CA SER A 131 -1.67 13.41 -0.24
C SER A 131 -3.01 13.67 -0.94
N HIS A 132 -3.43 12.79 -1.87
CA HIS A 132 -4.72 12.94 -2.55
C HIS A 132 -5.87 12.73 -1.56
N TYR A 133 -5.82 11.67 -0.77
CA TYR A 133 -6.80 11.42 0.30
C TYR A 133 -6.72 12.48 1.39
N ALA A 134 -5.50 12.88 1.78
CA ALA A 134 -5.33 13.91 2.80
C ALA A 134 -5.97 15.24 2.43
N ARG A 135 -5.89 15.64 1.15
CA ARG A 135 -6.56 16.87 0.67
C ARG A 135 -8.07 16.80 0.86
N TRP A 136 -8.68 15.69 0.48
CA TRP A 136 -10.12 15.51 0.66
C TRP A 136 -10.53 15.48 2.13
N LEU A 137 -9.79 14.72 2.97
CA LEU A 137 -10.04 14.65 4.41
C LEU A 137 -9.92 16.02 5.07
N LYS A 138 -8.89 16.81 4.76
CA LYS A 138 -8.72 18.17 5.29
C LYS A 138 -9.87 19.10 4.94
N ASN A 139 -10.37 19.03 3.72
CA ASN A 139 -11.50 19.87 3.28
C ASN A 139 -12.85 19.48 3.93
N ASN A 140 -12.92 18.31 4.58
CA ASN A 140 -14.15 17.81 5.21
C ASN A 140 -13.99 17.55 6.73
N SER A 141 -12.94 18.06 7.34
CA SER A 141 -12.62 17.79 8.76
C SER A 141 -12.22 19.06 9.49
N SER A 142 -12.75 19.25 10.68
CA SER A 142 -12.28 20.25 11.65
C SER A 142 -11.10 19.75 12.52
N VAL A 143 -10.73 18.46 12.41
CA VAL A 143 -9.67 17.86 13.21
C VAL A 143 -8.31 18.37 12.78
N SER A 144 -7.63 19.09 13.66
CA SER A 144 -6.31 19.68 13.41
C SER A 144 -5.17 18.66 13.38
N LYS A 145 -5.28 17.60 14.20
CA LYS A 145 -4.29 16.51 14.26
C LYS A 145 -4.47 15.55 13.10
N ASN A 146 -3.68 15.75 12.06
CA ASN A 146 -3.76 14.92 10.86
C ASN A 146 -2.38 14.58 10.29
N TYR A 147 -2.25 13.38 9.71
CA TYR A 147 -0.96 12.86 9.30
C TYR A 147 -1.04 12.11 7.98
N ILE A 148 0.03 12.25 7.17
CA ILE A 148 0.23 11.44 5.96
C ILE A 148 1.35 10.46 6.26
N CYS A 149 1.01 9.17 6.30
CA CYS A 149 1.94 8.08 6.53
C CYS A 149 1.87 7.10 5.36
N PRO A 150 2.71 7.28 4.32
CA PRO A 150 2.79 6.36 3.21
C PRO A 150 3.00 4.92 3.66
N VAL A 151 2.48 3.98 2.90
CA VAL A 151 2.61 2.55 3.20
C VAL A 151 4.10 2.19 3.20
N HIS A 152 4.54 1.53 4.26
CA HIS A 152 5.89 0.98 4.35
C HIS A 152 5.97 -0.41 3.70
N SER A 153 7.18 -0.86 3.44
CA SER A 153 7.41 -2.21 2.92
C SER A 153 7.06 -3.25 3.98
N ASN A 154 6.20 -4.20 3.65
CA ASN A 154 5.97 -5.39 4.46
C ASN A 154 7.06 -6.47 4.30
N ILE A 155 8.07 -6.21 3.46
CA ILE A 155 9.28 -7.03 3.29
C ILE A 155 10.44 -6.32 4.00
N ASN A 156 10.30 -6.07 5.31
CA ASN A 156 11.22 -5.24 6.12
C ASN A 156 12.37 -6.04 6.72
N HIS A 157 13.01 -6.92 5.97
CA HIS A 157 14.21 -7.57 6.45
C HIS A 157 15.46 -6.75 6.09
N LYS A 158 16.47 -6.77 6.97
CA LYS A 158 17.76 -6.14 6.70
C LYS A 158 18.23 -6.48 5.28
N MET A 159 18.45 -5.46 4.46
CA MET A 159 18.94 -5.63 3.10
C MET A 159 20.31 -6.32 3.14
N LEU A 160 20.49 -7.33 2.32
CA LEU A 160 21.79 -7.98 2.19
C LEU A 160 22.78 -7.03 1.50
N LYS A 161 24.01 -7.00 1.97
CA LYS A 161 25.11 -6.24 1.34
C LYS A 161 25.60 -7.00 0.09
N ILE A 162 24.77 -7.04 -0.95
CA ILE A 162 25.07 -7.71 -2.22
C ILE A 162 25.14 -6.64 -3.31
N LYS A 163 26.10 -6.76 -4.21
CA LYS A 163 26.21 -5.91 -5.39
C LYS A 163 24.99 -6.12 -6.29
N LYS A 164 24.33 -5.04 -6.67
CA LYS A 164 23.20 -5.06 -7.62
C LYS A 164 23.66 -5.55 -8.99
N ASN A 165 22.84 -6.39 -9.61
CA ASN A 165 23.07 -6.84 -10.99
C ASN A 165 22.16 -6.05 -11.94
N LYS A 166 22.75 -5.27 -12.82
CA LYS A 166 22.03 -4.45 -13.82
C LYS A 166 21.18 -5.28 -14.81
N HIS A 167 21.43 -6.58 -14.89
CA HIS A 167 20.70 -7.50 -15.76
C HIS A 167 19.60 -8.28 -15.03
N ILE A 168 19.28 -7.92 -13.77
CA ILE A 168 18.17 -8.54 -13.04
C ILE A 168 17.04 -7.54 -12.86
N ALA A 169 15.85 -7.93 -13.34
CA ALA A 169 14.60 -7.22 -13.11
C ALA A 169 13.56 -8.12 -12.43
N VAL A 170 12.64 -7.51 -11.72
CA VAL A 170 11.53 -8.22 -11.05
C VAL A 170 10.19 -7.59 -11.42
N ILE A 171 9.18 -8.42 -11.64
CA ILE A 171 7.76 -8.07 -11.59
C ILE A 171 7.24 -8.67 -10.29
N PHE A 172 6.71 -7.83 -9.41
CA PHE A 172 6.18 -8.26 -8.11
C PHE A 172 4.83 -7.63 -7.85
N GLY A 173 3.84 -8.41 -7.43
CA GLY A 173 2.52 -7.87 -7.13
C GLY A 173 1.41 -8.90 -7.14
N THR A 174 0.19 -8.36 -7.10
CA THR A 174 -1.04 -9.15 -7.17
C THR A 174 -1.25 -9.72 -8.58
N GLU A 175 -2.10 -10.74 -8.68
CA GLU A 175 -2.50 -11.34 -9.95
C GLU A 175 -2.95 -10.27 -10.97
N GLY A 176 -3.95 -9.44 -10.61
CA GLY A 176 -4.53 -8.46 -11.54
C GLY A 176 -3.52 -7.45 -12.07
N SER A 177 -2.62 -6.93 -11.22
CA SER A 177 -1.60 -5.98 -11.67
C SER A 177 -0.59 -6.60 -12.63
N ARG A 178 -0.22 -7.86 -12.41
CA ARG A 178 0.71 -8.59 -13.27
C ARG A 178 0.08 -8.95 -14.61
N ILE A 179 -1.18 -9.39 -14.62
CA ILE A 179 -1.94 -9.66 -15.87
C ILE A 179 -1.99 -8.40 -16.74
N VAL A 180 -2.25 -7.22 -16.15
CA VAL A 180 -2.27 -5.97 -16.92
C VAL A 180 -0.92 -5.66 -17.55
N ILE A 181 0.19 -5.90 -16.85
CA ILE A 181 1.55 -5.72 -17.41
C ILE A 181 1.73 -6.61 -18.63
N TYR A 182 1.41 -7.88 -18.53
CA TYR A 182 1.60 -8.82 -19.65
C TYR A 182 0.62 -8.59 -20.81
N LYS A 183 -0.65 -8.23 -20.51
CA LYS A 183 -1.61 -7.96 -21.60
C LYS A 183 -1.33 -6.69 -22.37
N LYS A 184 -0.86 -5.63 -21.70
CA LYS A 184 -0.70 -4.31 -22.33
C LYS A 184 0.71 -4.02 -22.82
N TYR A 185 1.74 -4.57 -22.16
CA TYR A 185 3.13 -4.16 -22.37
C TYR A 185 4.06 -5.32 -22.69
N PHE A 186 3.50 -6.44 -23.19
CA PHE A 186 4.29 -7.65 -23.45
C PHE A 186 5.40 -7.41 -24.48
N ASN A 187 5.09 -6.76 -25.60
CA ASN A 187 6.05 -6.55 -26.68
C ASN A 187 7.19 -5.60 -26.24
N GLU A 188 6.86 -4.51 -25.55
CA GLU A 188 7.85 -3.57 -25.02
C GLU A 188 8.73 -4.25 -23.96
N LEU A 189 8.12 -5.05 -23.08
CA LEU A 189 8.81 -5.83 -22.06
C LEU A 189 9.78 -6.83 -22.71
N LYS A 190 9.31 -7.61 -23.68
CA LYS A 190 10.11 -8.58 -24.44
C LYS A 190 11.30 -7.89 -25.11
N ASN A 191 11.05 -6.82 -25.86
CA ASN A 191 12.10 -6.08 -26.57
C ASN A 191 13.15 -5.53 -25.59
N TRP A 192 12.71 -4.98 -24.45
CA TRP A 192 13.60 -4.46 -23.42
C TRP A 192 14.45 -5.57 -22.80
N VAL A 193 13.85 -6.71 -22.46
CA VAL A 193 14.51 -7.87 -21.86
C VAL A 193 15.59 -8.41 -22.81
N LEU A 194 15.26 -8.60 -24.10
CA LEU A 194 16.20 -9.10 -25.10
C LEU A 194 17.34 -8.12 -25.38
N LYS A 195 17.02 -6.85 -25.67
CA LYS A 195 18.01 -5.80 -25.96
C LYS A 195 19.05 -5.63 -24.85
N ASN A 196 18.62 -5.73 -23.59
CA ASN A 196 19.47 -5.46 -22.44
C ASN A 196 19.96 -6.74 -21.73
N LYS A 197 19.71 -7.92 -22.29
CA LYS A 197 20.07 -9.23 -21.71
C LYS A 197 19.60 -9.36 -20.25
N ILE A 198 18.34 -8.99 -19.98
CA ILE A 198 17.73 -9.03 -18.66
C ILE A 198 17.31 -10.47 -18.32
N ILE A 199 17.50 -10.86 -17.07
CA ILE A 199 16.82 -12.01 -16.46
C ILE A 199 15.65 -11.44 -15.69
N LEU A 200 14.43 -11.72 -16.15
CA LEU A 200 13.20 -11.26 -15.53
C LEU A 200 12.69 -12.31 -14.54
N PHE A 201 12.37 -11.90 -13.32
CA PHE A 201 11.73 -12.74 -12.31
C PHE A 201 10.31 -12.26 -12.08
N ASP A 202 9.35 -13.12 -12.33
CA ASP A 202 7.94 -12.87 -12.03
C ASP A 202 7.57 -13.51 -10.67
N ILE A 203 7.08 -12.69 -9.72
CA ILE A 203 6.83 -13.09 -8.34
C ILE A 203 5.43 -12.68 -7.92
N GLY A 204 4.61 -13.63 -7.50
CA GLY A 204 3.26 -13.37 -7.00
C GLY A 204 2.38 -14.62 -7.07
N PRO A 205 1.10 -14.50 -6.74
CA PRO A 205 0.14 -15.58 -6.91
C PRO A 205 0.09 -16.08 -8.35
N GLU A 206 -0.34 -17.32 -8.53
CA GLU A 206 -0.66 -17.85 -9.86
C GLU A 206 -1.64 -16.92 -10.59
N LEU A 207 -1.47 -16.77 -11.90
CA LEU A 207 -2.34 -15.96 -12.75
C LEU A 207 -3.51 -16.83 -13.22
N LYS A 208 -4.63 -16.75 -12.52
CA LYS A 208 -5.84 -17.49 -12.89
C LYS A 208 -6.34 -17.02 -14.25
N ASN A 209 -6.74 -17.96 -15.09
CA ASN A 209 -7.25 -17.69 -16.45
C ASN A 209 -6.27 -16.89 -17.35
N PHE A 210 -4.95 -17.00 -17.08
CA PHE A 210 -3.92 -16.38 -17.89
C PHE A 210 -2.66 -17.25 -17.91
N ASP A 211 -2.43 -17.93 -19.03
CA ASP A 211 -1.29 -18.83 -19.19
C ASP A 211 -0.01 -18.05 -19.55
N LEU A 212 0.68 -17.62 -18.49
CA LEU A 212 1.95 -16.90 -18.61
C LEU A 212 3.07 -17.81 -19.15
N HIS A 213 3.03 -19.12 -18.84
CA HIS A 213 4.05 -20.05 -19.29
C HIS A 213 4.02 -20.19 -20.79
N SER A 214 2.86 -20.41 -21.40
CA SER A 214 2.71 -20.50 -22.87
C SER A 214 3.04 -19.16 -23.53
N LEU A 215 2.58 -18.04 -22.96
CA LEU A 215 2.87 -16.72 -23.52
C LEU A 215 4.38 -16.42 -23.60
N CYS A 216 5.13 -16.82 -22.59
CA CYS A 216 6.56 -16.50 -22.47
C CYS A 216 7.49 -17.62 -23.00
N LYS A 217 6.95 -18.77 -23.38
CA LYS A 217 7.74 -19.93 -23.83
C LYS A 217 8.65 -19.53 -24.99
N ASN A 218 9.96 -19.71 -24.79
CA ASN A 218 11.00 -19.39 -25.78
C ASN A 218 11.02 -17.93 -26.30
N GLN A 219 10.28 -16.99 -25.66
CA GLN A 219 10.23 -15.61 -26.12
C GLN A 219 11.38 -14.77 -25.56
N PHE A 220 11.70 -14.92 -24.27
CA PHE A 220 12.78 -14.21 -23.60
C PHE A 220 13.11 -14.87 -22.23
N ASN A 221 14.18 -14.41 -21.61
CA ASN A 221 14.64 -14.99 -20.32
C ASN A 221 13.78 -14.54 -19.15
N ILE A 222 12.74 -15.32 -18.84
CA ILE A 222 11.84 -15.12 -17.71
C ILE A 222 11.82 -16.35 -16.80
N LYS A 223 11.79 -16.10 -15.48
CA LYS A 223 11.63 -17.10 -14.43
C LYS A 223 10.35 -16.82 -13.65
N ILE A 224 9.35 -17.65 -13.84
CA ILE A 224 8.06 -17.59 -13.13
C ILE A 224 8.23 -18.29 -11.79
N MET A 225 8.22 -17.50 -10.69
CA MET A 225 8.60 -17.96 -9.35
C MET A 225 7.41 -18.32 -8.46
N GLY A 226 6.19 -17.93 -8.85
CA GLY A 226 5.02 -18.09 -7.98
C GLY A 226 5.12 -17.29 -6.68
N LYS A 227 4.41 -17.72 -5.65
CA LYS A 227 4.51 -17.15 -4.30
C LYS A 227 5.83 -17.57 -3.66
N LEU A 228 6.62 -16.61 -3.20
CA LEU A 228 7.87 -16.85 -2.50
C LEU A 228 7.79 -16.46 -1.02
N SER A 229 8.57 -17.15 -0.20
CA SER A 229 8.79 -16.73 1.19
C SER A 229 9.52 -15.39 1.24
N THR A 230 9.31 -14.63 2.31
CA THR A 230 9.95 -13.31 2.52
C THR A 230 11.48 -13.39 2.43
N LYS A 231 12.09 -14.50 2.89
CA LYS A 231 13.55 -14.76 2.79
C LYS A 231 13.99 -14.85 1.33
N LYS A 232 13.26 -15.57 0.48
CA LYS A 232 13.56 -15.71 -0.96
C LYS A 232 13.38 -14.38 -1.70
N ILE A 233 12.28 -13.63 -1.40
CA ILE A 233 12.05 -12.29 -1.97
C ILE A 233 13.19 -11.35 -1.59
N ARG A 234 13.62 -11.31 -0.32
CA ARG A 234 14.74 -10.50 0.16
C ARG A 234 16.02 -10.76 -0.63
N ASN A 235 16.36 -12.03 -0.83
CA ASN A 235 17.57 -12.42 -1.55
C ASN A 235 17.53 -11.91 -3.01
N LEU A 236 16.39 -12.06 -3.68
CA LEU A 236 16.22 -11.64 -5.05
C LEU A 236 16.21 -10.10 -5.18
N PHE A 237 15.46 -9.41 -4.31
CA PHE A 237 15.38 -7.94 -4.30
C PHE A 237 16.73 -7.30 -3.97
N SER A 238 17.55 -7.95 -3.13
CA SER A 238 18.91 -7.46 -2.85
C SER A 238 19.80 -7.45 -4.09
N LYS A 239 19.56 -8.35 -5.06
CA LYS A 239 20.33 -8.47 -6.31
C LYS A 239 19.72 -7.65 -7.46
N ALA A 240 18.40 -7.48 -7.51
CA ALA A 240 17.69 -6.85 -8.62
C ALA A 240 17.97 -5.35 -8.72
N SER A 241 18.15 -4.86 -9.95
CA SER A 241 18.33 -3.44 -10.24
C SER A 241 17.03 -2.74 -10.65
N PHE A 242 16.11 -3.45 -11.27
CA PHE A 242 14.85 -2.90 -11.77
C PHE A 242 13.65 -3.63 -11.19
N GLY A 243 12.58 -2.88 -10.93
CA GLY A 243 11.30 -3.39 -10.46
C GLY A 243 10.15 -2.82 -11.28
N ILE A 244 9.42 -3.69 -11.97
CA ILE A 244 8.33 -3.32 -12.86
C ILE A 244 7.02 -3.47 -12.11
N PHE A 245 6.14 -2.47 -12.21
CA PHE A 245 4.83 -2.50 -11.59
C PHE A 245 3.86 -1.56 -12.30
N ILE A 246 2.58 -1.61 -11.90
CA ILE A 246 1.55 -0.73 -12.44
C ILE A 246 0.72 -0.18 -11.27
N THR A 247 0.72 1.14 -11.10
CA THR A 247 -0.03 1.82 -10.04
C THR A 247 -0.32 3.25 -10.47
N PRO A 248 -1.56 3.76 -10.32
CA PRO A 248 -1.86 5.17 -10.57
C PRO A 248 -0.93 6.11 -9.78
N ASP A 249 -0.43 7.16 -10.42
CA ASP A 249 0.56 8.07 -9.83
C ASP A 249 0.08 8.69 -8.51
N MET A 250 -1.22 9.01 -8.43
CA MET A 250 -1.84 9.56 -7.22
C MET A 250 -1.90 8.57 -6.05
N LEU A 251 -1.78 7.26 -6.32
CA LEU A 251 -1.82 6.19 -5.32
C LEU A 251 -0.45 5.58 -5.04
N ILE A 252 0.62 6.18 -5.55
CA ILE A 252 1.97 5.62 -5.43
C ILE A 252 2.41 5.41 -3.97
N ASP A 253 2.01 6.30 -3.06
CA ASP A 253 2.31 6.22 -1.63
C ASP A 253 1.51 5.14 -0.90
N LYS A 254 0.54 4.54 -1.59
CA LYS A 254 -0.27 3.42 -1.12
C LYS A 254 0.26 2.07 -1.61
N SER A 255 1.23 2.07 -2.52
CA SER A 255 1.77 0.87 -3.13
C SER A 255 2.81 0.19 -2.26
N GLY A 256 2.47 -0.96 -1.67
CA GLY A 256 3.43 -1.82 -0.96
C GLY A 256 4.57 -2.31 -1.87
N VAL A 257 4.30 -2.50 -3.16
CA VAL A 257 5.31 -2.87 -4.16
C VAL A 257 6.33 -1.74 -4.33
N MET A 258 5.84 -0.50 -4.51
CA MET A 258 6.73 0.68 -4.60
C MET A 258 7.54 0.87 -3.31
N ALA A 259 6.91 0.68 -2.16
CA ALA A 259 7.58 0.75 -0.86
C ALA A 259 8.71 -0.30 -0.75
N ALA A 260 8.45 -1.53 -1.20
CA ALA A 260 9.46 -2.59 -1.21
C ALA A 260 10.62 -2.27 -2.18
N TYR A 261 10.33 -1.82 -3.40
CA TYR A 261 11.38 -1.42 -4.34
C TYR A 261 12.24 -0.26 -3.80
N SER A 262 11.59 0.72 -3.16
CA SER A 262 12.30 1.85 -2.53
C SER A 262 13.21 1.41 -1.37
N PHE A 263 12.74 0.50 -0.52
CA PHE A 263 13.50 -0.05 0.60
C PHE A 263 14.76 -0.79 0.10
N TYR A 264 14.60 -1.64 -0.92
CA TYR A 264 15.70 -2.44 -1.49
C TYR A 264 16.54 -1.67 -2.52
N LYS A 265 16.34 -0.38 -2.73
CA LYS A 265 17.07 0.43 -3.73
C LYS A 265 16.98 -0.15 -5.15
N ILE A 266 15.81 -0.64 -5.50
CA ILE A 266 15.47 -1.09 -6.85
C ILE A 266 14.95 0.12 -7.62
N CYS A 267 15.39 0.33 -8.86
CA CYS A 267 14.85 1.38 -9.72
C CYS A 267 13.44 0.99 -10.17
N PRO A 268 12.39 1.72 -9.76
CA PRO A 268 11.02 1.37 -10.10
C PRO A 268 10.68 1.84 -11.52
N ILE A 269 10.02 0.97 -12.29
CA ILE A 269 9.43 1.26 -13.60
C ILE A 269 7.92 1.11 -13.44
N ASN A 270 7.19 2.24 -13.49
CA ASN A 270 5.74 2.27 -13.38
C ASN A 270 5.11 2.39 -14.76
N LEU A 271 4.46 1.34 -15.22
CA LEU A 271 3.83 1.27 -16.54
C LEU A 271 2.40 1.83 -16.57
N PHE A 272 1.94 2.44 -15.48
CA PHE A 272 0.60 3.04 -15.46
C PHE A 272 0.56 4.27 -16.38
N GLU A 273 -0.26 4.20 -17.43
CA GLU A 273 -0.58 5.32 -18.30
C GLU A 273 -1.78 6.07 -17.77
N LEU A 274 -1.69 7.40 -17.72
CA LEU A 274 -2.86 8.24 -17.54
C LEU A 274 -3.67 8.20 -18.83
N GLN A 275 -4.94 7.83 -18.76
CA GLN A 275 -5.86 7.85 -19.92
C GLN A 275 -6.12 9.28 -20.43
N ASP A 276 -5.75 10.30 -19.66
CA ASP A 276 -5.84 11.70 -20.07
C ASP A 276 -4.55 12.12 -20.80
N GLY A 277 -4.65 12.21 -22.12
CA GLY A 277 -3.57 12.44 -23.09
C GLY A 277 -2.78 13.74 -22.99
N ASN A 278 -2.68 14.42 -21.83
CA ASN A 278 -2.10 15.78 -21.83
C ASN A 278 -1.27 16.23 -20.65
N LYS A 279 -0.74 15.38 -19.80
CA LYS A 279 0.36 15.84 -18.92
C LYS A 279 1.38 14.73 -18.68
N LYS A 280 2.53 14.80 -19.36
CA LYS A 280 3.78 14.13 -18.96
C LYS A 280 4.18 14.65 -17.58
N ILE A 281 3.60 14.10 -16.51
CA ILE A 281 4.05 14.38 -15.16
C ILE A 281 5.44 13.77 -15.06
N LYS A 282 6.47 14.61 -15.06
CA LYS A 282 7.85 14.21 -14.78
C LYS A 282 7.96 13.82 -13.31
N ASN A 283 7.51 12.61 -12.98
CA ASN A 283 7.68 12.10 -11.64
C ASN A 283 9.11 11.53 -11.51
N LYS A 284 9.93 12.17 -10.68
CA LYS A 284 11.32 11.73 -10.44
C LYS A 284 11.45 10.46 -9.60
N ARG A 285 10.34 9.91 -9.11
CA ARG A 285 10.33 8.76 -8.20
C ARG A 285 10.36 7.41 -8.93
N PHE A 286 9.99 7.37 -10.20
CA PHE A 286 9.99 6.16 -11.03
C PHE A 286 10.16 6.50 -12.51
N LEU A 287 10.50 5.49 -13.29
CA LEU A 287 10.53 5.58 -14.75
C LEU A 287 9.15 5.19 -15.30
N LYS A 288 8.70 5.87 -16.37
CA LYS A 288 7.42 5.59 -17.05
C LYS A 288 7.58 4.65 -18.25
N PHE A 289 8.78 4.34 -18.63
CA PHE A 289 9.12 3.51 -19.79
C PHE A 289 10.30 2.61 -19.44
N PHE A 290 10.50 1.60 -20.25
CA PHE A 290 11.65 0.71 -20.15
C PHE A 290 12.92 1.46 -20.55
N PRO A 291 13.91 1.58 -19.66
CA PRO A 291 15.10 2.37 -19.92
C PRO A 291 16.04 1.65 -20.91
N ASP A 292 16.67 2.43 -21.81
CA ASP A 292 17.85 1.94 -22.53
C ASP A 292 19.05 1.94 -21.57
N LEU A 293 19.58 0.76 -21.23
CA LEU A 293 20.73 0.66 -20.30
C LEU A 293 22.04 1.19 -20.89
N LYS A 294 22.09 1.48 -22.20
CA LYS A 294 23.21 2.13 -22.86
C LYS A 294 23.15 3.65 -22.78
N ASP A 295 21.98 4.21 -22.46
CA ASP A 295 21.82 5.66 -22.33
C ASP A 295 22.51 6.16 -21.06
N LYS A 296 23.60 6.93 -21.26
CA LYS A 296 24.39 7.55 -20.18
C LYS A 296 23.61 8.65 -19.45
N ASN A 297 22.60 9.25 -20.07
CA ASN A 297 21.77 10.32 -19.52
C ASN A 297 20.66 9.80 -18.62
N LEU A 298 20.51 8.49 -18.50
CA LEU A 298 19.47 7.88 -17.72
C LEU A 298 19.69 8.11 -16.22
N ASN A 299 18.75 8.78 -15.58
CA ASN A 299 18.91 9.22 -14.20
C ASN A 299 18.48 8.14 -13.18
N ILE A 300 18.87 6.87 -13.43
CA ILE A 300 18.57 5.71 -12.57
C ILE A 300 19.06 5.94 -11.15
N LYS A 301 20.31 6.42 -11.02
CA LYS A 301 20.91 6.66 -9.69
C LYS A 301 20.13 7.70 -8.89
N ASN A 302 19.67 8.77 -9.55
CA ASN A 302 18.88 9.80 -8.87
C ASN A 302 17.48 9.31 -8.49
N THR A 303 16.80 8.57 -9.36
CA THR A 303 15.52 7.92 -9.06
C THR A 303 15.64 7.00 -7.85
N ILE A 304 16.67 6.17 -7.78
CA ILE A 304 16.95 5.31 -6.63
C ILE A 304 17.22 6.13 -5.37
N LYS A 305 18.03 7.19 -5.45
CA LYS A 305 18.37 8.06 -4.32
C LYS A 305 17.14 8.75 -3.75
N ILE A 306 16.28 9.30 -4.60
CA ILE A 306 15.02 9.96 -4.19
C ILE A 306 14.13 8.95 -3.46
N ASN A 307 13.90 7.77 -4.04
CA ASN A 307 13.05 6.75 -3.42
C ASN A 307 13.58 6.24 -2.10
N HIS A 308 14.88 5.99 -2.03
CA HIS A 308 15.48 5.52 -0.78
C HIS A 308 15.42 6.58 0.33
N LYS A 309 15.59 7.86 0.00
CA LYS A 309 15.40 8.98 0.96
C LYS A 309 13.96 9.02 1.46
N LEU A 310 12.99 8.89 0.55
CA LEU A 310 11.56 8.86 0.91
C LEU A 310 11.22 7.64 1.77
N SER A 311 11.72 6.45 1.44
CA SER A 311 11.46 5.25 2.24
C SER A 311 12.00 5.36 3.66
N LYS A 312 13.13 6.02 3.87
CA LYS A 312 13.66 6.32 5.21
C LYS A 312 12.81 7.34 5.96
N LYS A 313 12.36 8.42 5.27
CA LYS A 313 11.51 9.45 5.87
C LYS A 313 10.12 8.92 6.23
N ASN A 314 9.57 8.07 5.37
CA ASN A 314 8.25 7.44 5.52
C ASN A 314 8.38 6.04 6.15
N SER A 315 9.34 5.88 7.06
CA SER A 315 9.62 4.59 7.68
C SER A 315 8.47 4.17 8.61
N PHE A 316 8.39 2.87 8.84
CA PHE A 316 7.53 2.27 9.85
C PHE A 316 7.63 2.97 11.21
N ASN A 317 8.85 3.36 11.61
CA ASN A 317 9.09 4.12 12.83
C ASN A 317 8.35 5.48 12.86
N GLN A 318 8.17 6.13 11.71
CA GLN A 318 7.38 7.37 11.64
C GLN A 318 5.90 7.11 11.92
N LEU A 319 5.34 6.01 11.42
CA LEU A 319 3.95 5.62 11.70
C LEU A 319 3.77 5.34 13.20
N ILE A 320 4.67 4.56 13.81
CA ILE A 320 4.64 4.28 15.26
C ILE A 320 4.75 5.57 16.07
N LYS A 321 5.70 6.46 15.75
CA LYS A 321 5.81 7.77 16.40
C LYS A 321 4.53 8.61 16.26
N THR A 322 3.88 8.57 15.10
CA THR A 322 2.63 9.29 14.87
C THR A 322 1.53 8.79 15.79
N TYR A 323 1.37 7.49 15.90
CA TYR A 323 0.39 6.91 16.84
C TYR A 323 0.72 7.27 18.29
N SER A 324 1.96 7.04 18.72
CA SER A 324 2.38 7.25 20.11
C SER A 324 2.21 8.69 20.59
N LYS A 325 2.35 9.69 19.72
CA LYS A 325 2.11 11.10 20.03
C LYS A 325 0.66 11.43 20.39
N ASN A 326 -0.28 10.62 19.94
CA ASN A 326 -1.71 10.86 20.10
C ASN A 326 -2.33 10.00 21.21
N PHE A 327 -1.56 9.14 21.86
CA PHE A 327 -2.05 8.38 23.01
C PHE A 327 -2.00 9.23 24.27
N ILE A 328 -3.10 9.23 25.02
CA ILE A 328 -3.29 9.95 26.29
C ILE A 328 -3.10 8.99 27.45
#